data_423390eb835b1260864a0e468c1f4826
#
_entry.id   423390eb835b1260864a0e468c1f4826
#
_cell.length_a   1.000
_cell.length_b   1.000
_cell.length_c   1.000
_cell.angle_alpha   90.00
_cell.angle_beta   90.00
_cell.angle_gamma   90.00
#
_symmetry.space_group_name_H-M   'P 1'
#
loop_
_entity.id
_entity.type
_entity.pdbx_description
1 polymer ?
#
loop_
_entity_poly.entity_id
_entity_poly.type
_entity_poly.pdbx_seq_one_letter_code
_entity_poly.pdbx_strand_id
1 'polypeptide(L)'
;MKSAVILLSGGLDSATVLAMARAEGFVCHTLSLDYGQRHRSELDAAAALSPALGAASHSVVKLDLTLFGGSALTDNSIPLPTGGVQPGIPVSYVPARNTIMLSLALAKAETIGANDIFFGANAVDYSGYPDCRPEYVAAFEAMANRATKAAIEGARMTIHTPIIHLSKADIILRGLQLGVDYSRTVSCYQADAHGHACGACDACRIRRAGFAAATNIDPTRYTGEAA
;
A
#
# COMPACT_ATOMS: atom_id res chain seq x y z
N MET A 1 -5.14 -22.97 8.97
CA MET A 1 -5.39 -21.58 8.50
C MET A 1 -4.62 -21.38 7.22
N LYS A 2 -5.16 -20.66 6.23
CA LYS A 2 -4.46 -20.34 4.98
C LYS A 2 -3.45 -19.24 5.22
N SER A 3 -2.25 -19.36 4.63
CA SER A 3 -1.25 -18.30 4.63
C SER A 3 -1.51 -17.32 3.48
N ALA A 4 -1.23 -16.03 3.70
CA ALA A 4 -1.29 -15.00 2.68
C ALA A 4 -0.09 -14.06 2.77
N VAL A 5 0.35 -13.53 1.63
CA VAL A 5 1.32 -12.43 1.57
C VAL A 5 0.57 -11.11 1.44
N ILE A 6 0.91 -10.14 2.29
CA ILE A 6 0.28 -8.82 2.31
C ILE A 6 1.31 -7.77 1.94
N LEU A 7 1.10 -7.03 0.85
CA LEU A 7 1.91 -5.86 0.53
C LEU A 7 1.60 -4.74 1.52
N LEU A 8 2.56 -4.41 2.38
CA LEU A 8 2.41 -3.44 3.46
C LEU A 8 3.36 -2.25 3.25
N SER A 9 2.83 -1.09 2.90
CA SER A 9 3.62 0.13 2.70
C SER A 9 3.81 0.95 3.99
N GLY A 10 2.99 0.71 5.03
CA GLY A 10 2.92 1.54 6.23
C GLY A 10 1.87 2.65 6.15
N GLY A 11 1.24 2.85 4.99
CA GLY A 11 0.14 3.78 4.79
C GLY A 11 -1.23 3.21 5.22
N LEU A 12 -2.22 4.11 5.27
CA LEU A 12 -3.60 3.84 5.68
C LEU A 12 -4.23 2.64 4.94
N ASP A 13 -4.12 2.61 3.62
CA ASP A 13 -4.77 1.61 2.77
C ASP A 13 -4.21 0.21 3.05
N SER A 14 -2.90 0.06 3.05
CA SER A 14 -2.24 -1.23 3.27
C SER A 14 -2.43 -1.77 4.69
N ALA A 15 -2.50 -0.88 5.70
CA ALA A 15 -2.82 -1.25 7.07
C ALA A 15 -4.26 -1.81 7.18
N THR A 16 -5.22 -1.16 6.52
CA THR A 16 -6.59 -1.63 6.44
C THR A 16 -6.69 -2.99 5.76
N VAL A 17 -5.99 -3.19 4.65
CA VAL A 17 -5.96 -4.48 3.93
C VAL A 17 -5.38 -5.59 4.80
N LEU A 18 -4.32 -5.33 5.56
CA LEU A 18 -3.78 -6.31 6.51
C LEU A 18 -4.83 -6.70 7.57
N ALA A 19 -5.54 -5.71 8.14
CA ALA A 19 -6.59 -5.97 9.11
C ALA A 19 -7.76 -6.77 8.52
N MET A 20 -8.15 -6.49 7.26
CA MET A 20 -9.17 -7.25 6.54
C MET A 20 -8.74 -8.71 6.31
N ALA A 21 -7.54 -8.95 5.80
CA ALA A 21 -7.01 -10.30 5.60
C ALA A 21 -6.96 -11.09 6.92
N ARG A 22 -6.58 -10.44 8.02
CA ARG A 22 -6.61 -11.05 9.36
C ARG A 22 -8.02 -11.41 9.81
N ALA A 23 -8.99 -10.53 9.59
CA ALA A 23 -10.39 -10.78 9.94
C ALA A 23 -11.01 -11.92 9.12
N GLU A 24 -10.52 -12.16 7.89
CA GLU A 24 -10.88 -13.31 7.07
C GLU A 24 -10.20 -14.62 7.50
N GLY A 25 -9.36 -14.58 8.53
CA GLY A 25 -8.73 -15.76 9.13
C GLY A 25 -7.41 -16.19 8.49
N PHE A 26 -6.78 -15.34 7.67
CA PHE A 26 -5.47 -15.64 7.10
C PHE A 26 -4.33 -15.50 8.12
N VAL A 27 -3.32 -16.36 7.99
CA VAL A 27 -2.00 -16.15 8.58
C VAL A 27 -1.23 -15.21 7.66
N CYS A 28 -1.09 -13.96 8.08
CA CYS A 28 -0.55 -12.90 7.24
C CYS A 28 0.97 -12.80 7.36
N HIS A 29 1.65 -12.82 6.22
CA HIS A 29 3.08 -12.56 6.07
C HIS A 29 3.25 -11.26 5.30
N THR A 30 3.69 -10.19 5.97
CA THR A 30 3.79 -8.87 5.34
C THR A 30 5.09 -8.69 4.59
N LEU A 31 5.02 -7.98 3.46
CA LEU A 31 6.14 -7.63 2.60
C LEU A 31 6.13 -6.13 2.32
N SER A 32 7.22 -5.46 2.65
CA SER A 32 7.48 -4.06 2.31
C SER A 32 8.62 -3.92 1.32
N LEU A 33 8.61 -2.84 0.55
CA LEU A 33 9.65 -2.55 -0.42
C LEU A 33 10.38 -1.25 -0.05
N ASP A 34 11.69 -1.36 0.16
CA ASP A 34 12.61 -0.22 0.23
C ASP A 34 13.12 0.01 -1.20
N TYR A 35 12.48 0.96 -1.94
CA TYR A 35 12.77 1.16 -3.38
C TYR A 35 13.48 2.49 -3.66
N GLY A 36 14.04 3.14 -2.62
CA GLY A 36 14.66 4.45 -2.72
C GLY A 36 13.66 5.61 -2.62
N GLN A 37 12.50 5.40 -1.97
CA GLN A 37 11.53 6.47 -1.70
C GLN A 37 12.15 7.58 -0.85
N ARG A 38 11.64 8.82 -1.03
CA ARG A 38 12.20 10.04 -0.43
C ARG A 38 12.36 10.01 1.09
N HIS A 39 11.55 9.23 1.80
CA HIS A 39 11.63 9.10 3.25
C HIS A 39 11.38 7.67 3.71
N ARG A 40 11.98 7.32 4.84
CA ARG A 40 11.92 5.96 5.40
C ARG A 40 10.80 5.76 6.42
N SER A 41 10.14 6.82 6.85
CA SER A 41 9.09 6.76 7.88
C SER A 41 7.93 5.83 7.52
N GLU A 42 7.65 5.62 6.23
CA GLU A 42 6.69 4.59 5.80
C GLU A 42 7.16 3.17 6.17
N LEU A 43 8.45 2.86 5.96
CA LEU A 43 9.01 1.54 6.27
C LEU A 43 9.04 1.29 7.78
N ASP A 44 9.37 2.31 8.57
CA ASP A 44 9.35 2.23 10.03
C ASP A 44 7.91 2.02 10.53
N ALA A 45 6.93 2.72 9.94
CA ALA A 45 5.51 2.51 10.19
C ALA A 45 5.08 1.08 9.83
N ALA A 46 5.48 0.57 8.67
CA ALA A 46 5.16 -0.80 8.25
C ALA A 46 5.73 -1.84 9.21
N ALA A 47 6.98 -1.67 9.64
CA ALA A 47 7.64 -2.56 10.62
C ALA A 47 6.92 -2.56 11.97
N ALA A 48 6.40 -1.40 12.41
CA ALA A 48 5.66 -1.28 13.66
C ALA A 48 4.21 -1.79 13.55
N LEU A 49 3.55 -1.57 12.40
CA LEU A 49 2.16 -1.99 12.16
C LEU A 49 2.03 -3.50 11.97
N SER A 50 3.01 -4.14 11.33
CA SER A 50 2.96 -5.56 11.01
C SER A 50 2.68 -6.43 12.25
N PRO A 51 3.50 -6.41 13.31
CA PRO A 51 3.21 -7.18 14.53
C PRO A 51 1.99 -6.65 15.30
N ALA A 52 1.76 -5.33 15.30
CA ALA A 52 0.62 -4.72 16.00
C ALA A 52 -0.73 -5.18 15.44
N LEU A 53 -0.83 -5.39 14.14
CA LEU A 53 -2.01 -5.94 13.46
C LEU A 53 -1.98 -7.48 13.38
N GLY A 54 -1.07 -8.14 14.11
CA GLY A 54 -1.04 -9.59 14.26
C GLY A 54 -0.53 -10.36 13.05
N ALA A 55 0.35 -9.78 12.24
CA ALA A 55 1.05 -10.52 11.20
C ALA A 55 2.04 -11.53 11.80
N ALA A 56 2.19 -12.68 11.16
CA ALA A 56 3.08 -13.75 11.59
C ALA A 56 4.56 -13.44 11.28
N SER A 57 4.81 -12.65 10.23
CA SER A 57 6.16 -12.21 9.87
C SER A 57 6.12 -10.92 9.06
N HIS A 58 7.26 -10.20 9.06
CA HIS A 58 7.49 -9.03 8.23
C HIS A 58 8.82 -9.18 7.48
N SER A 59 8.83 -8.89 6.20
CA SER A 59 10.03 -8.88 5.37
C SER A 59 10.14 -7.55 4.63
N VAL A 60 11.37 -7.03 4.50
CA VAL A 60 11.65 -5.85 3.68
C VAL A 60 12.61 -6.26 2.56
N VAL A 61 12.21 -6.01 1.32
CA VAL A 61 13.07 -6.19 0.15
C VAL A 61 13.64 -4.83 -0.25
N LYS A 62 14.94 -4.77 -0.46
CA LYS A 62 15.63 -3.57 -0.95
C LYS A 62 15.81 -3.67 -2.47
N LEU A 63 15.37 -2.65 -3.17
CA LEU A 63 15.51 -2.53 -4.61
C LEU A 63 15.60 -1.04 -4.95
N ASP A 64 16.62 -0.63 -5.67
CA ASP A 64 16.81 0.78 -6.02
C ASP A 64 16.10 1.12 -7.35
N LEU A 65 14.90 1.73 -7.26
CA LEU A 65 14.17 2.25 -8.42
C LEU A 65 14.55 3.69 -8.77
N THR A 66 15.39 4.35 -7.98
CA THR A 66 15.88 5.71 -8.30
C THR A 66 16.74 5.70 -9.56
N LEU A 67 17.36 4.56 -9.88
CA LEU A 67 18.14 4.35 -11.09
C LEU A 67 17.37 4.60 -12.39
N PHE A 68 16.04 4.46 -12.36
CA PHE A 68 15.20 4.64 -13.56
C PHE A 68 14.59 6.04 -13.64
N GLY A 69 14.51 6.79 -12.55
CA GLY A 69 13.90 8.11 -12.52
C GLY A 69 12.41 8.11 -12.90
N GLY A 70 11.94 9.21 -13.48
CA GLY A 70 10.60 9.32 -14.07
C GLY A 70 9.44 9.48 -13.09
N SER A 71 9.70 9.64 -11.80
CA SER A 71 8.67 9.90 -10.79
C SER A 71 9.15 10.88 -9.72
N ALA A 72 8.25 11.77 -9.31
CA ALA A 72 8.50 12.65 -8.18
C ALA A 72 8.74 11.93 -6.85
N LEU A 73 8.46 10.63 -6.74
CA LEU A 73 8.72 9.84 -5.52
C LEU A 73 10.12 9.23 -5.50
N THR A 74 10.81 9.11 -6.64
CA THR A 74 12.14 8.50 -6.78
C THR A 74 13.18 9.45 -7.36
N ASP A 75 12.76 10.61 -7.89
CA ASP A 75 13.62 11.63 -8.46
C ASP A 75 13.40 12.98 -7.78
N ASN A 76 14.40 13.46 -7.04
CA ASN A 76 14.32 14.71 -6.29
C ASN A 76 14.33 15.97 -7.18
N SER A 77 14.69 15.85 -8.45
CA SER A 77 14.62 16.95 -9.42
C SER A 77 13.18 17.26 -9.86
N ILE A 78 12.26 16.30 -9.70
CA ILE A 78 10.85 16.45 -10.05
C ILE A 78 10.10 16.95 -8.81
N PRO A 79 9.47 18.13 -8.83
CA PRO A 79 8.72 18.64 -7.68
C PRO A 79 7.48 17.78 -7.42
N LEU A 80 7.18 17.56 -6.14
CA LEU A 80 5.94 16.88 -5.73
C LEU A 80 4.74 17.80 -5.97
N PRO A 81 3.61 17.25 -6.50
CA PRO A 81 2.42 18.05 -6.75
C PRO A 81 1.76 18.45 -5.42
N THR A 82 1.40 19.71 -5.30
CA THR A 82 0.68 20.30 -4.17
C THR A 82 -0.67 20.90 -4.58
N GLY A 83 -1.00 20.85 -5.87
CA GLY A 83 -2.18 21.46 -6.48
C GLY A 83 -3.46 20.63 -6.46
N GLY A 84 -3.43 19.42 -5.90
CA GLY A 84 -4.52 18.44 -5.99
C GLY A 84 -4.44 17.54 -7.21
N VAL A 85 -5.27 16.50 -7.22
CA VAL A 85 -5.28 15.48 -8.28
C VAL A 85 -5.61 16.12 -9.64
N GLN A 86 -4.70 15.97 -10.59
CA GLN A 86 -4.87 16.44 -11.97
C GLN A 86 -5.31 15.29 -12.88
N PRO A 87 -6.01 15.56 -14.00
CA PRO A 87 -6.33 14.54 -14.99
C PRO A 87 -5.07 13.88 -15.58
N GLY A 88 -5.12 12.58 -15.82
CA GLY A 88 -4.02 11.81 -16.41
C GLY A 88 -3.19 11.05 -15.40
N ILE A 89 -2.03 10.57 -15.84
CA ILE A 89 -1.08 9.83 -14.96
C ILE A 89 -0.30 10.85 -14.14
N PRO A 90 -0.42 10.85 -12.79
CA PRO A 90 0.25 11.83 -11.96
C PRO A 90 1.78 11.61 -11.95
N VAL A 91 2.54 12.69 -11.77
CA VAL A 91 4.02 12.66 -11.68
C VAL A 91 4.54 11.85 -10.49
N SER A 92 3.69 11.52 -9.53
CA SER A 92 3.96 10.61 -8.40
C SER A 92 3.84 9.12 -8.77
N TYR A 93 3.39 8.79 -9.99
CA TYR A 93 3.42 7.42 -10.47
C TYR A 93 4.86 6.94 -10.64
N VAL A 94 5.24 5.88 -9.93
CA VAL A 94 6.54 5.23 -10.12
C VAL A 94 6.37 4.14 -11.17
N PRO A 95 7.06 4.23 -12.32
CA PRO A 95 6.87 3.29 -13.43
C PRO A 95 6.97 1.83 -13.00
N ALA A 96 5.93 1.04 -13.30
CA ALA A 96 5.82 -0.39 -13.02
C ALA A 96 6.03 -0.82 -11.54
N ARG A 97 5.98 0.12 -10.58
CA ARG A 97 6.26 -0.20 -9.16
C ARG A 97 5.36 -1.32 -8.63
N ASN A 98 4.06 -1.24 -8.87
CA ASN A 98 3.13 -2.25 -8.36
C ASN A 98 3.34 -3.61 -9.05
N THR A 99 3.76 -3.64 -10.31
CA THR A 99 4.16 -4.89 -10.99
C THR A 99 5.37 -5.53 -10.32
N ILE A 100 6.39 -4.75 -9.98
CA ILE A 100 7.58 -5.21 -9.27
C ILE A 100 7.19 -5.72 -7.87
N MET A 101 6.39 -4.96 -7.13
CA MET A 101 5.91 -5.35 -5.80
C MET A 101 5.12 -6.66 -5.83
N LEU A 102 4.19 -6.81 -6.75
CA LEU A 102 3.40 -8.03 -6.90
C LEU A 102 4.25 -9.22 -7.34
N SER A 103 5.28 -9.02 -8.19
CA SER A 103 6.21 -10.08 -8.58
C SER A 103 7.03 -10.59 -7.39
N LEU A 104 7.49 -9.69 -6.51
CA LEU A 104 8.18 -10.06 -5.28
C LEU A 104 7.24 -10.75 -4.28
N ALA A 105 5.99 -10.29 -4.18
CA ALA A 105 4.98 -10.94 -3.37
C ALA A 105 4.65 -12.36 -3.88
N LEU A 106 4.60 -12.54 -5.20
CA LEU A 106 4.40 -13.83 -5.84
C LEU A 106 5.54 -14.81 -5.51
N ALA A 107 6.80 -14.37 -5.64
CA ALA A 107 7.96 -15.16 -5.26
C ALA A 107 7.95 -15.53 -3.76
N LYS A 108 7.59 -14.58 -2.89
CA LYS A 108 7.43 -14.84 -1.46
C LYS A 108 6.31 -15.83 -1.17
N ALA A 109 5.15 -15.67 -1.81
CA ALA A 109 4.00 -16.55 -1.66
C ALA A 109 4.37 -18.01 -2.02
N GLU A 110 5.01 -18.18 -3.17
CA GLU A 110 5.47 -19.50 -3.61
C GLU A 110 6.47 -20.14 -2.63
N THR A 111 7.40 -19.33 -2.07
CA THR A 111 8.40 -19.79 -1.10
C THR A 111 7.78 -20.30 0.20
N ILE A 112 6.69 -19.69 0.67
CA ILE A 112 6.02 -20.06 1.93
C ILE A 112 4.80 -20.96 1.74
N GLY A 113 4.53 -21.39 0.51
CA GLY A 113 3.36 -22.21 0.17
C GLY A 113 2.02 -21.47 0.32
N ALA A 114 2.00 -20.14 0.17
CA ALA A 114 0.79 -19.35 0.16
C ALA A 114 0.27 -19.18 -1.27
N ASN A 115 -1.06 -19.20 -1.42
CA ASN A 115 -1.73 -19.01 -2.71
C ASN A 115 -2.51 -17.69 -2.78
N ASP A 116 -2.46 -16.89 -1.73
CA ASP A 116 -3.25 -15.68 -1.58
C ASP A 116 -2.29 -14.49 -1.38
N ILE A 117 -2.45 -13.44 -2.18
CA ILE A 117 -1.71 -12.17 -2.08
C ILE A 117 -2.71 -11.05 -1.93
N PHE A 118 -2.52 -10.21 -0.90
CA PHE A 118 -3.35 -9.02 -0.67
C PHE A 118 -2.60 -7.76 -1.08
N PHE A 119 -3.26 -6.91 -1.85
CA PHE A 119 -2.71 -5.69 -2.41
C PHE A 119 -3.67 -4.52 -2.20
N GLY A 120 -3.17 -3.42 -1.64
CA GLY A 120 -3.94 -2.23 -1.30
C GLY A 120 -4.16 -1.28 -2.48
N ALA A 121 -4.46 -1.81 -3.68
CA ALA A 121 -4.83 -0.97 -4.82
C ALA A 121 -6.20 -0.32 -4.58
N ASN A 122 -6.32 0.95 -4.96
CA ASN A 122 -7.57 1.69 -4.97
C ASN A 122 -7.74 2.43 -6.31
N ALA A 123 -8.83 2.14 -7.01
CA ALA A 123 -9.12 2.74 -8.32
C ALA A 123 -9.95 4.03 -8.21
N VAL A 124 -10.51 4.32 -7.04
CA VAL A 124 -11.36 5.51 -6.80
C VAL A 124 -10.50 6.74 -6.57
N ASP A 125 -9.57 6.66 -5.59
CA ASP A 125 -8.74 7.82 -5.20
C ASP A 125 -7.55 8.04 -6.13
N TYR A 126 -7.03 6.95 -6.73
CA TYR A 126 -5.85 6.93 -7.58
C TYR A 126 -6.17 6.43 -8.99
N SER A 127 -7.27 6.90 -9.56
CA SER A 127 -7.74 6.50 -10.89
C SER A 127 -6.72 6.73 -12.02
N GLY A 128 -5.74 7.62 -11.79
CA GLY A 128 -4.64 7.88 -12.73
C GLY A 128 -3.54 6.81 -12.75
N TYR A 129 -3.46 5.91 -11.77
CA TYR A 129 -2.43 4.88 -11.75
C TYR A 129 -2.86 3.65 -12.56
N PRO A 130 -2.19 3.34 -13.69
CA PRO A 130 -2.59 2.23 -14.56
C PRO A 130 -2.50 0.87 -13.85
N ASP A 131 -1.57 0.73 -12.90
CA ASP A 131 -1.31 -0.48 -12.12
C ASP A 131 -2.11 -0.58 -10.81
N CYS A 132 -3.17 0.21 -10.68
CA CYS A 132 -4.20 0.11 -9.61
C CYS A 132 -5.58 -0.27 -10.15
N ARG A 133 -5.71 -0.56 -11.45
CA ARG A 133 -6.99 -0.86 -12.10
C ARG A 133 -7.38 -2.32 -11.98
N PRO A 134 -8.69 -2.65 -11.92
CA PRO A 134 -9.15 -4.03 -11.84
C PRO A 134 -8.65 -4.92 -12.98
N GLU A 135 -8.62 -4.40 -14.22
CA GLU A 135 -8.15 -5.13 -15.40
C GLU A 135 -6.65 -5.46 -15.32
N TYR A 136 -5.84 -4.58 -14.71
CA TYR A 136 -4.43 -4.87 -14.46
C TYR A 136 -4.28 -6.01 -13.44
N VAL A 137 -5.03 -5.95 -12.33
CA VAL A 137 -5.01 -6.99 -11.29
C VAL A 137 -5.39 -8.35 -11.88
N ALA A 138 -6.46 -8.41 -12.67
CA ALA A 138 -6.89 -9.63 -13.34
C ALA A 138 -5.83 -10.18 -14.30
N ALA A 139 -5.17 -9.31 -15.07
CA ALA A 139 -4.08 -9.71 -15.98
C ALA A 139 -2.87 -10.25 -15.22
N PHE A 140 -2.51 -9.62 -14.09
CA PHE A 140 -1.41 -10.11 -13.24
C PHE A 140 -1.76 -11.48 -12.62
N GLU A 141 -2.97 -11.67 -12.10
CA GLU A 141 -3.43 -12.97 -11.58
C GLU A 141 -3.39 -14.04 -12.67
N ALA A 142 -3.84 -13.72 -13.88
CA ALA A 142 -3.80 -14.65 -15.01
C ALA A 142 -2.37 -15.06 -15.38
N MET A 143 -1.41 -14.12 -15.32
CA MET A 143 0.01 -14.37 -15.53
C MET A 143 0.57 -15.26 -14.40
N ALA A 144 0.31 -14.92 -13.13
CA ALA A 144 0.78 -15.67 -11.97
C ALA A 144 0.34 -17.15 -12.04
N ASN A 145 -0.89 -17.40 -12.47
CA ASN A 145 -1.43 -18.75 -12.67
C ASN A 145 -0.89 -19.52 -13.90
N ARG A 146 0.07 -18.95 -14.62
CA ARG A 146 0.81 -19.59 -15.72
C ARG A 146 2.31 -19.67 -15.49
N ALA A 147 2.84 -18.82 -14.62
CA ALA A 147 4.26 -18.59 -14.45
C ALA A 147 4.86 -19.26 -13.21
N THR A 148 4.04 -19.76 -12.28
CA THR A 148 4.52 -20.33 -11.00
C THR A 148 4.47 -21.86 -11.01
N LYS A 149 5.43 -22.48 -10.28
CA LYS A 149 5.44 -23.93 -10.07
C LYS A 149 4.15 -24.38 -9.40
N ALA A 150 3.71 -23.67 -8.35
CA ALA A 150 2.50 -24.01 -7.62
C ALA A 150 1.27 -24.07 -8.54
N ALA A 151 1.12 -23.12 -9.46
CA ALA A 151 0.01 -23.10 -10.41
C ALA A 151 0.08 -24.26 -11.43
N ILE A 152 1.26 -24.61 -11.90
CA ILE A 152 1.46 -25.77 -12.81
C ILE A 152 1.16 -27.09 -12.09
N GLU A 153 1.41 -27.17 -10.79
CA GLU A 153 1.09 -28.32 -9.94
C GLU A 153 -0.37 -28.33 -9.45
N GLY A 154 -1.23 -27.41 -9.93
CA GLY A 154 -2.66 -27.39 -9.69
C GLY A 154 -3.14 -26.46 -8.57
N ALA A 155 -2.26 -25.72 -7.91
CA ALA A 155 -2.66 -24.65 -7.01
C ALA A 155 -3.16 -23.43 -7.80
N ARG A 156 -4.03 -22.61 -7.17
CA ARG A 156 -4.52 -21.39 -7.79
C ARG A 156 -4.09 -20.18 -6.96
N MET A 157 -3.30 -19.32 -7.57
CA MET A 157 -2.96 -18.00 -7.01
C MET A 157 -4.14 -17.05 -7.12
N THR A 158 -4.44 -16.31 -6.06
CA THR A 158 -5.48 -15.28 -6.02
C THR A 158 -4.88 -13.96 -5.56
N ILE A 159 -5.17 -12.89 -6.30
CA ILE A 159 -4.78 -11.53 -5.95
C ILE A 159 -5.99 -10.80 -5.37
N HIS A 160 -5.97 -10.57 -4.07
CA HIS A 160 -7.04 -9.88 -3.35
C HIS A 160 -6.81 -8.39 -3.33
N THR A 161 -7.80 -7.60 -3.77
CA THR A 161 -7.80 -6.14 -3.72
C THR A 161 -9.07 -5.64 -3.03
N PRO A 162 -9.22 -5.88 -1.72
CA PRO A 162 -10.52 -5.72 -1.03
C PRO A 162 -11.01 -4.27 -0.94
N ILE A 163 -10.14 -3.30 -1.22
CA ILE A 163 -10.46 -1.86 -1.16
C ILE A 163 -10.53 -1.19 -2.54
N ILE A 164 -10.45 -1.95 -3.62
CA ILE A 164 -10.24 -1.40 -4.97
C ILE A 164 -11.37 -0.46 -5.42
N HIS A 165 -12.60 -0.69 -4.97
CA HIS A 165 -13.79 0.11 -5.28
C HIS A 165 -14.31 0.94 -4.11
N LEU A 166 -13.62 0.95 -2.98
CA LEU A 166 -14.06 1.69 -1.78
C LEU A 166 -13.62 3.16 -1.86
N SER A 167 -14.47 4.05 -1.37
CA SER A 167 -14.07 5.42 -1.10
C SER A 167 -13.07 5.48 0.07
N LYS A 168 -12.29 6.57 0.18
CA LYS A 168 -11.37 6.74 1.32
C LYS A 168 -12.10 6.72 2.65
N ALA A 169 -13.31 7.27 2.72
CA ALA A 169 -14.16 7.22 3.91
C ALA A 169 -14.52 5.78 4.30
N ASP A 170 -14.94 4.96 3.31
CA ASP A 170 -15.30 3.56 3.57
C ASP A 170 -14.08 2.74 4.02
N ILE A 171 -12.90 2.97 3.43
CA ILE A 171 -11.65 2.34 3.86
C ILE A 171 -11.35 2.68 5.32
N ILE A 172 -11.46 3.97 5.70
CA ILE A 172 -11.22 4.43 7.07
C ILE A 172 -12.22 3.80 8.04
N LEU A 173 -13.51 3.84 7.74
CA LEU A 173 -14.55 3.25 8.57
C LEU A 173 -14.31 1.75 8.75
N ARG A 174 -13.97 1.05 7.67
CA ARG A 174 -13.68 -0.39 7.73
C ARG A 174 -12.47 -0.69 8.61
N GLY A 175 -11.39 0.08 8.48
CA GLY A 175 -10.19 -0.12 9.30
C GLY A 175 -10.45 0.18 10.78
N LEU A 176 -11.20 1.25 11.11
CA LEU A 176 -11.60 1.55 12.48
C LEU A 176 -12.41 0.40 13.10
N GLN A 177 -13.38 -0.16 12.35
CA GLN A 177 -14.14 -1.34 12.79
C GLN A 177 -13.26 -2.55 13.08
N LEU A 178 -12.14 -2.68 12.38
CA LEU A 178 -11.18 -3.76 12.53
C LEU A 178 -10.05 -3.44 13.52
N GLY A 179 -10.13 -2.30 14.22
CA GLY A 179 -9.17 -1.90 15.24
C GLY A 179 -7.85 -1.34 14.71
N VAL A 180 -7.82 -0.84 13.46
CA VAL A 180 -6.63 -0.17 12.93
C VAL A 180 -6.41 1.17 13.62
N ASP A 181 -5.25 1.31 14.27
CA ASP A 181 -4.79 2.58 14.83
C ASP A 181 -4.09 3.40 13.72
N TYR A 182 -4.84 4.32 13.13
CA TYR A 182 -4.34 5.16 12.05
C TYR A 182 -3.33 6.22 12.49
N SER A 183 -3.15 6.48 13.79
CA SER A 183 -2.07 7.35 14.29
C SER A 183 -0.67 6.80 14.00
N ARG A 184 -0.59 5.48 13.78
CA ARG A 184 0.64 4.74 13.49
C ARG A 184 0.93 4.60 11.99
N THR A 185 0.05 5.11 11.12
CA THR A 185 0.20 5.02 9.67
C THR A 185 0.81 6.29 9.09
N VAL A 186 1.69 6.14 8.11
CA VAL A 186 2.31 7.26 7.39
C VAL A 186 1.91 7.15 5.91
N SER A 187 1.12 8.11 5.42
CA SER A 187 0.68 8.17 4.01
C SER A 187 1.31 9.34 3.24
N CYS A 188 2.02 10.22 3.92
CA CYS A 188 2.58 11.45 3.35
C CYS A 188 3.77 11.16 2.44
N TYR A 189 3.82 11.80 1.25
CA TYR A 189 4.97 11.69 0.33
C TYR A 189 6.21 12.45 0.78
N GLN A 190 6.10 13.32 1.79
CA GLN A 190 7.17 14.17 2.33
C GLN A 190 7.12 14.19 3.87
N ALA A 191 6.85 13.05 4.49
CA ALA A 191 6.90 12.99 5.95
C ALA A 191 8.32 13.34 6.44
N ASP A 192 8.42 13.99 7.58
CA ASP A 192 9.70 14.26 8.21
C ASP A 192 10.33 12.99 8.83
N ALA A 193 11.51 13.12 9.42
CA ALA A 193 12.22 12.01 10.06
C ALA A 193 11.46 11.40 11.25
N HIS A 194 10.47 12.10 11.80
CA HIS A 194 9.61 11.65 12.90
C HIS A 194 8.28 11.09 12.42
N GLY A 195 8.04 11.08 11.09
CA GLY A 195 6.80 10.62 10.49
C GLY A 195 5.67 11.67 10.47
N HIS A 196 5.94 12.94 10.81
CA HIS A 196 4.94 14.00 10.71
C HIS A 196 4.63 14.29 9.24
N ALA A 197 3.36 14.39 8.92
CA ALA A 197 2.90 14.60 7.55
C ALA A 197 2.99 16.08 7.14
N CYS A 198 3.30 16.36 5.87
CA CYS A 198 3.42 17.73 5.38
C CYS A 198 2.08 18.49 5.27
N GLY A 199 0.95 17.80 5.28
CA GLY A 199 -0.39 18.38 5.16
C GLY A 199 -0.76 18.90 3.76
N ALA A 200 0.17 19.00 2.82
CA ALA A 200 -0.01 19.67 1.53
C ALA A 200 -0.01 18.75 0.30
N CYS A 201 0.69 17.61 0.33
CA CYS A 201 0.73 16.69 -0.81
C CYS A 201 -0.61 15.99 -1.03
N ASP A 202 -0.81 15.41 -2.21
CA ASP A 202 -2.07 14.76 -2.59
C ASP A 202 -2.48 13.66 -1.62
N ALA A 203 -1.52 12.84 -1.14
CA ALA A 203 -1.82 11.80 -0.15
C ALA A 203 -2.37 12.38 1.16
N CYS A 204 -1.83 13.50 1.65
CA CYS A 204 -2.35 14.19 2.83
C CYS A 204 -3.74 14.76 2.60
N ARG A 205 -3.99 15.36 1.42
CA ARG A 205 -5.31 15.92 1.05
C ARG A 205 -6.37 14.83 0.96
N ILE A 206 -6.08 13.72 0.26
CA ILE A 206 -6.98 12.57 0.14
C ILE A 206 -7.28 11.98 1.51
N ARG A 207 -6.26 11.83 2.37
CA ARG A 207 -6.43 11.33 3.74
C ARG A 207 -7.35 12.23 4.56
N ARG A 208 -7.06 13.54 4.63
CA ARG A 208 -7.90 14.51 5.39
C ARG A 208 -9.33 14.52 4.88
N ALA A 209 -9.54 14.55 3.56
CA ALA A 209 -10.87 14.51 2.96
C ALA A 209 -11.61 13.20 3.33
N GLY A 210 -10.90 12.07 3.34
CA GLY A 210 -11.45 10.77 3.74
C GLY A 210 -11.90 10.75 5.19
N PHE A 211 -11.10 11.24 6.13
CA PHE A 211 -11.49 11.33 7.54
C PHE A 211 -12.66 12.29 7.76
N ALA A 212 -12.66 13.44 7.08
CA ALA A 212 -13.79 14.38 7.14
C ALA A 212 -15.09 13.75 6.62
N ALA A 213 -15.03 13.03 5.49
CA ALA A 213 -16.18 12.32 4.93
C ALA A 213 -16.64 11.13 5.80
N ALA A 214 -15.72 10.48 6.49
CA ALA A 214 -16.01 9.44 7.48
C ALA A 214 -16.55 10.00 8.81
N THR A 215 -16.64 11.31 8.96
CA THR A 215 -17.06 12.01 10.20
C THR A 215 -16.18 11.62 11.39
N ASN A 216 -14.89 11.43 11.16
CA ASN A 216 -13.89 11.04 12.15
C ASN A 216 -12.73 12.03 12.18
N ILE A 217 -12.07 12.13 13.33
CA ILE A 217 -10.85 12.94 13.48
C ILE A 217 -9.66 12.19 12.86
N ASP A 218 -8.90 12.86 12.00
CA ASP A 218 -7.65 12.30 11.50
C ASP A 218 -6.57 12.36 12.59
N PRO A 219 -6.07 11.21 13.08
CA PRO A 219 -5.08 11.18 14.15
C PRO A 219 -3.65 11.48 13.66
N THR A 220 -3.47 11.83 12.39
CA THR A 220 -2.16 12.13 11.82
C THR A 220 -1.56 13.39 12.44
N ARG A 221 -0.28 13.31 12.82
CA ARG A 221 0.48 14.49 13.22
C ARG A 221 0.96 15.22 11.98
N TYR A 222 0.55 16.47 11.84
CA TYR A 222 0.97 17.32 10.72
C TYR A 222 2.05 18.30 11.16
N THR A 223 3.01 18.60 10.28
CA THR A 223 4.03 19.63 10.55
C THR A 223 3.35 21.00 10.71
N GLY A 224 3.70 21.74 11.78
CA GLY A 224 3.14 23.06 12.06
C GLY A 224 1.81 23.09 12.82
N GLU A 225 1.22 21.97 13.15
CA GLU A 225 0.11 21.88 14.10
C GLU A 225 0.69 21.60 15.51
N ALA A 226 0.31 22.44 16.50
CA ALA A 226 0.67 22.17 17.89
C ALA A 226 0.02 20.87 18.35
N ALA A 227 0.74 20.08 19.13
CA ALA A 227 0.27 18.84 19.71
C ALA A 227 -0.80 19.07 20.76
#